data_0a19e13b03074ea529ed32f2b286321d
#
_entry.id   0a19e13b03074ea529ed32f2b286321d
#
_cell.length_a   1.000
_cell.length_b   1.000
_cell.length_c   1.000
_cell.angle_alpha   90.00
_cell.angle_beta   90.00
_cell.angle_gamma   90.00
#
_symmetry.space_group_name_H-M   'P 1'
#
loop_
_entity.id
_entity.type
_entity.pdbx_description
1 polymer ?
#
loop_
_entity_poly.entity_id
_entity_poly.type
_entity_poly.pdbx_seq_one_letter_code
_entity_poly.pdbx_strand_id
1 'polypeptide(L)'
;MLEELKKEVYEANMLLPKYGLVTFTWGNVSGIDREKGLFVIKPSGVDYDKLTPEDMVVVDLQGNKVEGDLNPSSDTATHVELYNRFPNIGGVVHTHSPWATSWAQAGRGIPCYGTTHADYLYGTVPCVRNLTKEEIDEAYEKNTGVLIADRFDEDDLDYVATPAVLCKNHGPFTWGKDAHEAVHNAVVLEEVAKMAARCEMINPDVKPAPQELQDKHYYRKHGANAYYGQIKR
;
A
#
# COMPACT_ATOMS: atom_id res chain seq x y z
N MET A 1 4.79 -24.26 -6.76
CA MET A 1 5.46 -23.76 -5.52
C MET A 1 4.62 -22.66 -4.89
N LEU A 2 4.50 -22.59 -3.59
CA LEU A 2 3.71 -21.56 -2.87
C LEU A 2 2.21 -21.51 -3.25
N GLU A 3 1.57 -22.63 -3.46
CA GLU A 3 0.18 -22.70 -3.94
C GLU A 3 -0.82 -21.97 -3.04
N GLU A 4 -0.64 -22.10 -1.71
CA GLU A 4 -1.48 -21.38 -0.74
C GLU A 4 -1.29 -19.86 -0.84
N LEU A 5 -0.04 -19.40 -0.97
CA LEU A 5 0.26 -17.97 -1.12
C LEU A 5 -0.23 -17.44 -2.49
N LYS A 6 -0.11 -18.22 -3.57
CA LYS A 6 -0.69 -17.86 -4.88
C LYS A 6 -2.20 -17.64 -4.79
N LYS A 7 -2.90 -18.54 -4.09
CA LYS A 7 -4.34 -18.43 -3.86
C LYS A 7 -4.67 -17.19 -3.02
N GLU A 8 -3.96 -16.97 -1.91
CA GLU A 8 -4.13 -15.80 -1.05
C GLU A 8 -3.93 -14.49 -1.83
N VAL A 9 -2.83 -14.38 -2.59
CA VAL A 9 -2.52 -13.19 -3.39
C VAL A 9 -3.53 -12.99 -4.52
N TYR A 10 -3.99 -14.06 -5.17
CA TYR A 10 -5.08 -14.00 -6.14
C TYR A 10 -6.36 -13.45 -5.49
N GLU A 11 -6.81 -14.03 -4.37
CA GLU A 11 -8.01 -13.58 -3.66
C GLU A 11 -7.90 -12.11 -3.24
N ALA A 12 -6.73 -11.68 -2.76
CA ALA A 12 -6.45 -10.29 -2.43
C ALA A 12 -6.53 -9.36 -3.65
N ASN A 13 -5.96 -9.77 -4.80
CA ASN A 13 -6.09 -9.03 -6.07
C ASN A 13 -7.55 -8.86 -6.49
N MET A 14 -8.39 -9.90 -6.34
CA MET A 14 -9.82 -9.85 -6.69
C MET A 14 -10.63 -8.91 -5.79
N LEU A 15 -10.12 -8.52 -4.64
CA LEU A 15 -10.74 -7.50 -3.79
C LEU A 15 -10.58 -6.07 -4.37
N LEU A 16 -9.54 -5.80 -5.17
CA LEU A 16 -9.32 -4.47 -5.72
C LEU A 16 -10.50 -4.00 -6.62
N PRO A 17 -10.93 -4.75 -7.65
CA PRO A 17 -12.12 -4.38 -8.41
C PRO A 17 -13.40 -4.44 -7.58
N LYS A 18 -13.52 -5.38 -6.62
CA LYS A 18 -14.68 -5.47 -5.73
C LYS A 18 -14.89 -4.21 -4.90
N TYR A 19 -13.82 -3.57 -4.45
CA TYR A 19 -13.86 -2.32 -3.67
C TYR A 19 -13.72 -1.06 -4.53
N GLY A 20 -13.67 -1.20 -5.87
CA GLY A 20 -13.58 -0.06 -6.79
C GLY A 20 -12.24 0.70 -6.74
N LEU A 21 -11.16 0.01 -6.36
CA LEU A 21 -9.84 0.60 -6.25
C LEU A 21 -9.06 0.61 -7.57
N VAL A 22 -9.54 -0.11 -8.58
CA VAL A 22 -8.86 -0.28 -9.87
C VAL A 22 -9.83 -0.18 -11.04
N THR A 23 -9.27 0.22 -12.20
CA THR A 23 -9.93 0.23 -13.50
C THR A 23 -9.10 -0.63 -14.45
N PHE A 24 -9.74 -1.47 -15.26
CA PHE A 24 -9.08 -2.39 -16.19
C PHE A 24 -8.04 -3.28 -15.49
N THR A 25 -6.78 -3.23 -15.94
CA THR A 25 -5.66 -4.02 -15.41
C THR A 25 -4.80 -3.27 -14.40
N TRP A 26 -5.18 -2.01 -14.06
CA TRP A 26 -4.38 -1.16 -13.19
C TRP A 26 -4.29 -1.73 -11.78
N GLY A 27 -3.13 -1.51 -11.16
CA GLY A 27 -2.90 -1.98 -9.81
C GLY A 27 -2.56 -3.47 -9.70
N ASN A 28 -2.06 -3.83 -8.54
CA ASN A 28 -1.66 -5.17 -8.21
C ASN A 28 -1.50 -5.34 -6.70
N VAL A 29 -1.51 -6.60 -6.27
CA VAL A 29 -1.19 -7.04 -4.91
C VAL A 29 -0.10 -8.08 -4.98
N SER A 30 0.82 -8.05 -4.02
CA SER A 30 1.75 -9.13 -3.76
C SER A 30 1.70 -9.60 -2.30
N GLY A 31 2.21 -10.79 -2.04
CA GLY A 31 2.40 -11.37 -0.70
C GLY A 31 3.68 -12.17 -0.64
N ILE A 32 4.39 -12.15 0.51
CA ILE A 32 5.70 -12.76 0.68
C ILE A 32 5.69 -13.93 1.67
N ASP A 33 6.41 -14.99 1.31
CA ASP A 33 6.89 -16.02 2.23
C ASP A 33 8.32 -15.63 2.68
N ARG A 34 8.42 -15.08 3.88
CA ARG A 34 9.70 -14.60 4.44
C ARG A 34 10.70 -15.71 4.70
N GLU A 35 10.23 -16.91 5.02
CA GLU A 35 11.12 -18.08 5.30
C GLU A 35 11.83 -18.53 4.01
N LYS A 36 11.12 -18.47 2.88
CA LYS A 36 11.67 -18.85 1.57
C LYS A 36 12.35 -17.69 0.85
N GLY A 37 12.14 -16.43 1.29
CA GLY A 37 12.61 -15.25 0.57
C GLY A 37 11.97 -15.09 -0.81
N LEU A 38 10.73 -15.53 -0.98
CA LEU A 38 9.97 -15.52 -2.23
C LEU A 38 8.65 -14.80 -2.04
N PHE A 39 8.24 -14.01 -3.01
CA PHE A 39 6.91 -13.40 -3.01
C PHE A 39 6.15 -13.74 -4.28
N VAL A 40 4.83 -13.65 -4.19
CA VAL A 40 3.88 -13.86 -5.28
C VAL A 40 3.29 -12.53 -5.66
N ILE A 41 3.18 -12.25 -6.96
CA ILE A 41 2.61 -11.00 -7.49
C ILE A 41 1.72 -11.26 -8.69
N LYS A 42 0.74 -10.37 -8.91
CA LYS A 42 -0.13 -10.38 -10.10
C LYS A 42 0.70 -10.25 -11.37
N PRO A 43 0.39 -11.02 -12.44
CA PRO A 43 1.01 -10.83 -13.75
C PRO A 43 0.64 -9.49 -14.37
N SER A 44 1.55 -8.96 -15.19
CA SER A 44 1.37 -7.71 -15.93
C SER A 44 0.26 -7.84 -16.99
N GLY A 45 -0.63 -6.85 -17.08
CA GLY A 45 -1.58 -6.70 -18.18
C GLY A 45 -2.69 -7.75 -18.26
N VAL A 46 -2.87 -8.60 -17.27
CA VAL A 46 -3.96 -9.57 -17.23
C VAL A 46 -5.20 -8.94 -16.58
N ASP A 47 -6.33 -9.01 -17.29
CA ASP A 47 -7.62 -8.53 -16.81
C ASP A 47 -8.06 -9.31 -15.56
N TYR A 48 -8.67 -8.63 -14.59
CA TYR A 48 -9.08 -9.26 -13.32
C TYR A 48 -10.12 -10.37 -13.51
N ASP A 49 -11.00 -10.27 -14.49
CA ASP A 49 -12.02 -11.26 -14.83
C ASP A 49 -11.47 -12.53 -15.51
N LYS A 50 -10.22 -12.49 -15.96
CA LYS A 50 -9.52 -13.62 -16.58
C LYS A 50 -8.44 -14.23 -15.70
N LEU A 51 -8.12 -13.55 -14.61
CA LEU A 51 -7.05 -13.93 -13.70
C LEU A 51 -7.40 -15.20 -12.94
N THR A 52 -6.43 -16.10 -12.80
CA THR A 52 -6.55 -17.33 -11.99
C THR A 52 -5.40 -17.42 -10.98
N PRO A 53 -5.51 -18.26 -9.93
CA PRO A 53 -4.40 -18.48 -8.99
C PRO A 53 -3.13 -18.99 -9.66
N GLU A 54 -3.27 -19.78 -10.73
CA GLU A 54 -2.16 -20.37 -11.50
C GLU A 54 -1.36 -19.34 -12.27
N ASP A 55 -2.00 -18.20 -12.63
CA ASP A 55 -1.35 -17.09 -13.33
C ASP A 55 -0.39 -16.28 -12.43
N MET A 56 -0.51 -16.43 -11.11
CA MET A 56 0.32 -15.70 -10.17
C MET A 56 1.80 -16.05 -10.34
N VAL A 57 2.65 -15.03 -10.35
CA VAL A 57 4.08 -15.16 -10.62
C VAL A 57 4.87 -15.16 -9.32
N VAL A 58 5.80 -16.11 -9.17
CA VAL A 58 6.72 -16.18 -8.03
C VAL A 58 8.03 -15.48 -8.39
N VAL A 59 8.47 -14.60 -7.49
CA VAL A 59 9.67 -13.76 -7.66
C VAL A 59 10.52 -13.81 -6.40
N ASP A 60 11.85 -13.77 -6.55
CA ASP A 60 12.78 -13.67 -5.41
C ASP A 60 13.00 -12.21 -4.98
N LEU A 61 13.70 -12.01 -3.85
CA LEU A 61 14.02 -10.69 -3.33
C LEU A 61 15.12 -9.93 -4.12
N GLN A 62 15.64 -10.52 -5.19
CA GLN A 62 16.51 -9.89 -6.19
C GLN A 62 15.72 -9.45 -7.44
N GLY A 63 14.43 -9.79 -7.51
CA GLY A 63 13.55 -9.45 -8.63
C GLY A 63 13.56 -10.47 -9.76
N ASN A 64 14.18 -11.64 -9.57
CA ASN A 64 14.19 -12.70 -10.59
C ASN A 64 12.89 -13.50 -10.54
N LYS A 65 12.29 -13.73 -11.70
CA LYS A 65 11.16 -14.66 -11.82
C LYS A 65 11.62 -16.09 -11.55
N VAL A 66 11.04 -16.72 -10.51
CA VAL A 66 11.34 -18.10 -10.09
C VAL A 66 10.36 -19.10 -10.67
N GLU A 67 9.05 -18.75 -10.74
CA GLU A 67 7.99 -19.61 -11.25
C GLU A 67 6.87 -18.78 -11.88
N GLY A 68 6.22 -19.34 -12.90
CA GLY A 68 5.11 -18.76 -13.64
C GLY A 68 5.43 -18.52 -15.11
N ASP A 69 4.42 -18.72 -15.98
CA ASP A 69 4.58 -18.58 -17.42
C ASP A 69 4.51 -17.10 -17.88
N LEU A 70 3.78 -16.29 -17.12
CA LEU A 70 3.55 -14.88 -17.43
C LEU A 70 4.67 -13.98 -16.90
N ASN A 71 4.73 -12.74 -17.39
CA ASN A 71 5.60 -11.73 -16.82
C ASN A 71 4.98 -11.16 -15.53
N PRO A 72 5.75 -10.95 -14.47
CA PRO A 72 5.25 -10.29 -13.27
C PRO A 72 4.86 -8.83 -13.57
N SER A 73 4.11 -8.21 -12.67
CA SER A 73 3.77 -6.78 -12.74
C SER A 73 5.01 -5.92 -13.00
N SER A 74 4.86 -4.82 -13.76
CA SER A 74 5.90 -3.81 -13.92
C SER A 74 6.40 -3.26 -12.58
N ASP A 75 5.52 -3.18 -11.58
CA ASP A 75 5.85 -2.66 -10.25
C ASP A 75 6.69 -3.62 -9.37
N THR A 76 7.05 -4.80 -9.90
CA THR A 76 7.79 -5.82 -9.15
C THR A 76 9.04 -5.28 -8.46
N ALA A 77 9.83 -4.42 -9.13
CA ALA A 77 11.03 -3.85 -8.53
C ALA A 77 10.72 -2.91 -7.36
N THR A 78 9.60 -2.19 -7.39
CA THR A 78 9.12 -1.40 -6.24
C THR A 78 8.79 -2.30 -5.05
N HIS A 79 8.05 -3.41 -5.30
CA HIS A 79 7.70 -4.37 -4.24
C HIS A 79 8.95 -5.03 -3.64
N VAL A 80 9.95 -5.38 -4.45
CA VAL A 80 11.24 -5.90 -3.99
C VAL A 80 11.90 -4.95 -2.99
N GLU A 81 12.01 -3.66 -3.33
CA GLU A 81 12.60 -2.66 -2.45
C GLU A 81 11.84 -2.53 -1.14
N LEU A 82 10.50 -2.50 -1.17
CA LEU A 82 9.69 -2.43 0.03
C LEU A 82 9.84 -3.68 0.92
N TYR A 83 9.87 -4.88 0.34
CA TYR A 83 10.12 -6.09 1.12
C TYR A 83 11.51 -6.14 1.73
N ASN A 84 12.52 -5.63 1.04
CA ASN A 84 13.90 -5.58 1.56
C ASN A 84 14.07 -4.55 2.67
N ARG A 85 13.42 -3.39 2.55
CA ARG A 85 13.57 -2.26 3.49
C ARG A 85 12.59 -2.33 4.68
N PHE A 86 11.44 -2.97 4.51
CA PHE A 86 10.39 -3.11 5.53
C PHE A 86 10.22 -4.57 5.95
N PRO A 87 11.06 -5.10 6.86
CA PRO A 87 11.07 -6.54 7.19
C PRO A 87 9.78 -7.05 7.82
N ASN A 88 8.95 -6.19 8.40
CA ASN A 88 7.73 -6.57 9.12
C ASN A 88 6.47 -6.61 8.24
N ILE A 89 6.57 -6.29 6.94
CA ILE A 89 5.42 -6.38 6.04
C ILE A 89 5.35 -7.75 5.35
N GLY A 90 4.13 -8.22 5.09
CA GLY A 90 3.87 -9.48 4.41
C GLY A 90 3.08 -9.32 3.10
N GLY A 91 2.52 -8.15 2.83
CA GLY A 91 1.83 -7.84 1.59
C GLY A 91 2.02 -6.39 1.17
N VAL A 92 1.99 -6.12 -0.14
CA VAL A 92 2.07 -4.78 -0.73
C VAL A 92 0.98 -4.63 -1.79
N VAL A 93 0.36 -3.46 -1.84
CA VAL A 93 -0.63 -3.06 -2.85
C VAL A 93 -0.19 -1.78 -3.53
N HIS A 94 -0.32 -1.73 -4.84
CA HIS A 94 -0.30 -0.51 -5.63
C HIS A 94 -1.62 -0.35 -6.38
N THR A 95 -2.15 0.85 -6.40
CA THR A 95 -3.35 1.20 -7.18
C THR A 95 -3.26 2.61 -7.75
N HIS A 96 -4.18 2.92 -8.68
CA HIS A 96 -4.49 4.29 -9.09
C HIS A 96 -5.91 4.65 -8.65
N SER A 97 -6.24 4.33 -7.40
CA SER A 97 -7.56 4.63 -6.82
C SER A 97 -7.81 6.15 -6.82
N PRO A 98 -9.00 6.62 -7.21
CA PRO A 98 -9.20 8.02 -7.65
C PRO A 98 -8.85 9.07 -6.60
N TRP A 99 -9.23 8.88 -5.34
CA TRP A 99 -9.03 9.91 -4.32
C TRP A 99 -7.59 9.95 -3.82
N ALA A 100 -7.00 8.80 -3.51
CA ALA A 100 -5.60 8.73 -3.08
C ALA A 100 -4.67 9.22 -4.21
N THR A 101 -4.94 8.82 -5.47
CA THR A 101 -4.17 9.30 -6.63
C THR A 101 -4.34 10.80 -6.86
N SER A 102 -5.52 11.37 -6.60
CA SER A 102 -5.70 12.82 -6.68
C SER A 102 -4.82 13.59 -5.69
N TRP A 103 -4.69 13.09 -4.45
CA TRP A 103 -3.74 13.65 -3.47
C TRP A 103 -2.30 13.50 -3.93
N ALA A 104 -1.93 12.33 -4.47
CA ALA A 104 -0.60 12.07 -5.03
C ALA A 104 -0.28 13.05 -6.17
N GLN A 105 -1.21 13.25 -7.12
CA GLN A 105 -1.05 14.20 -8.23
C GLN A 105 -0.96 15.66 -7.75
N ALA A 106 -1.69 16.01 -6.68
CA ALA A 106 -1.58 17.31 -6.04
C ALA A 106 -0.24 17.50 -5.29
N GLY A 107 0.52 16.42 -5.08
CA GLY A 107 1.81 16.44 -4.37
C GLY A 107 1.69 16.75 -2.89
N ARG A 108 0.59 16.33 -2.27
CA ARG A 108 0.29 16.57 -0.85
C ARG A 108 0.04 15.27 -0.11
N GLY A 109 0.57 15.17 1.11
CA GLY A 109 0.17 14.13 2.06
C GLY A 109 -1.27 14.31 2.53
N ILE A 110 -1.88 13.24 3.06
CA ILE A 110 -3.27 13.28 3.56
C ILE A 110 -3.23 13.54 5.07
N PRO A 111 -3.67 14.71 5.55
CA PRO A 111 -3.71 15.02 6.97
C PRO A 111 -4.73 14.16 7.72
N CYS A 112 -4.44 13.82 8.97
CA CYS A 112 -5.40 13.14 9.84
C CYS A 112 -6.45 14.13 10.35
N TYR A 113 -7.56 14.28 9.64
CA TYR A 113 -8.65 15.18 10.05
C TYR A 113 -9.65 14.54 11.03
N GLY A 114 -9.63 13.22 11.20
CA GLY A 114 -10.64 12.59 12.01
C GLY A 114 -10.30 11.19 12.49
N THR A 115 -11.19 10.67 13.33
CA THR A 115 -11.00 9.41 14.04
C THR A 115 -10.97 8.18 13.15
N THR A 116 -11.66 8.20 12.01
CA THR A 116 -11.60 7.09 11.03
C THR A 116 -10.18 6.93 10.47
N HIS A 117 -9.51 8.05 10.13
CA HIS A 117 -8.11 8.03 9.74
C HIS A 117 -7.22 7.53 10.88
N ALA A 118 -7.35 8.13 12.06
CA ALA A 118 -6.55 7.80 13.24
C ALA A 118 -6.70 6.34 13.71
N ASP A 119 -7.82 5.69 13.43
CA ASP A 119 -8.04 4.29 13.79
C ASP A 119 -7.14 3.31 13.02
N TYR A 120 -6.59 3.70 11.87
CA TYR A 120 -5.86 2.79 10.97
C TYR A 120 -4.49 3.33 10.52
N LEU A 121 -4.32 4.65 10.46
CA LEU A 121 -3.13 5.32 9.95
C LEU A 121 -2.70 6.36 10.98
N TYR A 122 -1.48 6.26 11.47
CA TYR A 122 -0.98 7.18 12.49
C TYR A 122 -0.40 8.44 11.85
N GLY A 123 -0.95 9.59 12.21
CA GLY A 123 -0.50 10.88 11.68
C GLY A 123 -0.90 11.15 10.22
N THR A 124 -0.09 11.89 9.54
CA THR A 124 -0.29 12.25 8.11
C THR A 124 0.24 11.14 7.21
N VAL A 125 -0.55 10.69 6.24
CA VAL A 125 -0.03 9.82 5.17
C VAL A 125 0.95 10.63 4.32
N PRO A 126 2.23 10.22 4.22
CA PRO A 126 3.23 11.00 3.51
C PRO A 126 3.03 10.97 1.98
N CYS A 127 3.50 12.03 1.30
CA CYS A 127 3.63 12.07 -0.15
C CYS A 127 5.12 12.27 -0.49
N VAL A 128 5.72 11.32 -1.21
CA VAL A 128 7.10 11.46 -1.67
C VAL A 128 7.20 12.42 -2.85
N ARG A 129 8.38 13.00 -3.07
CA ARG A 129 8.70 13.87 -4.21
C ARG A 129 8.57 13.16 -5.56
N ASN A 130 8.68 13.88 -6.64
CA ASN A 130 8.93 13.26 -7.95
C ASN A 130 10.33 12.63 -7.98
N LEU A 131 10.45 11.54 -8.74
CA LEU A 131 11.75 11.06 -9.19
C LEU A 131 12.42 12.11 -10.07
N THR A 132 13.76 12.19 -10.01
CA THR A 132 14.54 12.99 -10.95
C THR A 132 14.58 12.31 -12.32
N LYS A 133 15.03 13.05 -13.35
CA LYS A 133 15.19 12.46 -14.68
C LYS A 133 16.16 11.28 -14.67
N GLU A 134 17.25 11.40 -13.92
CA GLU A 134 18.28 10.37 -13.79
C GLU A 134 17.71 9.10 -13.13
N GLU A 135 16.94 9.26 -12.04
CA GLU A 135 16.26 8.14 -11.35
C GLU A 135 15.24 7.43 -12.26
N ILE A 136 14.53 8.19 -13.10
CA ILE A 136 13.58 7.64 -14.08
C ILE A 136 14.30 6.85 -15.17
N ASP A 137 15.35 7.45 -15.74
CA ASP A 137 16.10 6.86 -16.86
C ASP A 137 16.89 5.61 -16.42
N GLU A 138 17.34 5.55 -15.17
CA GLU A 138 18.13 4.44 -14.63
C GLU A 138 17.26 3.22 -14.32
N ALA A 139 16.26 3.37 -13.44
CA ALA A 139 15.41 2.26 -12.97
C ALA A 139 14.14 2.79 -12.27
N TYR A 140 13.15 3.25 -13.03
CA TYR A 140 11.96 3.94 -12.54
C TYR A 140 11.26 3.22 -11.38
N GLU A 141 10.90 1.96 -11.55
CA GLU A 141 10.14 1.22 -10.54
C GLU A 141 10.98 0.92 -9.29
N LYS A 142 12.26 0.58 -9.47
CA LYS A 142 13.18 0.37 -8.36
C LYS A 142 13.37 1.67 -7.57
N ASN A 143 13.66 2.77 -8.26
CA ASN A 143 13.89 4.06 -7.62
C ASN A 143 12.62 4.62 -6.96
N THR A 144 11.43 4.22 -7.42
CA THR A 144 10.16 4.48 -6.70
C THR A 144 10.18 3.80 -5.33
N GLY A 145 10.56 2.53 -5.26
CA GLY A 145 10.67 1.80 -3.99
C GLY A 145 11.73 2.37 -3.06
N VAL A 146 12.90 2.71 -3.58
CA VAL A 146 13.98 3.38 -2.82
C VAL A 146 13.47 4.70 -2.24
N LEU A 147 12.85 5.55 -3.06
CA LEU A 147 12.33 6.85 -2.64
C LEU A 147 11.26 6.72 -1.54
N ILE A 148 10.40 5.70 -1.62
CA ILE A 148 9.41 5.43 -0.56
C ILE A 148 10.13 5.06 0.74
N ALA A 149 11.06 4.12 0.70
CA ALA A 149 11.75 3.64 1.89
C ALA A 149 12.60 4.75 2.54
N ASP A 150 13.35 5.51 1.73
CA ASP A 150 14.14 6.63 2.20
C ASP A 150 13.29 7.70 2.89
N ARG A 151 12.08 7.97 2.41
CA ARG A 151 11.14 8.90 3.05
C ARG A 151 10.76 8.48 4.46
N PHE A 152 10.56 7.17 4.69
CA PHE A 152 10.24 6.67 6.03
C PHE A 152 11.44 6.73 6.97
N ASP A 153 12.64 6.42 6.46
CA ASP A 153 13.87 6.49 7.25
C ASP A 153 14.26 7.95 7.59
N GLU A 154 14.20 8.87 6.61
CA GLU A 154 14.59 10.28 6.78
C GLU A 154 13.69 11.04 7.77
N ASP A 155 12.41 10.76 7.78
CA ASP A 155 11.43 11.42 8.64
C ASP A 155 11.16 10.64 9.95
N ASP A 156 11.86 9.53 10.20
CA ASP A 156 11.64 8.63 11.35
C ASP A 156 10.17 8.16 11.45
N LEU A 157 9.59 7.82 10.30
CA LEU A 157 8.20 7.37 10.23
C LEU A 157 8.11 5.86 10.48
N ASP A 158 7.20 5.47 11.37
CA ASP A 158 6.88 4.06 11.59
C ASP A 158 5.99 3.53 10.45
N TYR A 159 6.58 2.75 9.53
CA TYR A 159 5.86 2.14 8.40
C TYR A 159 4.82 1.10 8.83
N VAL A 160 4.88 0.59 10.06
CA VAL A 160 3.84 -0.30 10.60
C VAL A 160 2.65 0.52 11.10
N ALA A 161 2.91 1.68 11.70
CA ALA A 161 1.87 2.58 12.19
C ALA A 161 1.20 3.38 11.06
N THR A 162 1.94 3.69 9.99
CA THR A 162 1.44 4.41 8.81
C THR A 162 1.69 3.56 7.56
N PRO A 163 0.90 2.48 7.34
CA PRO A 163 1.14 1.51 6.28
C PRO A 163 0.68 2.01 4.89
N ALA A 164 1.01 3.26 4.56
CA ALA A 164 0.60 3.90 3.32
C ALA A 164 1.53 5.04 2.92
N VAL A 165 1.67 5.27 1.62
CA VAL A 165 2.41 6.39 1.04
C VAL A 165 1.80 6.81 -0.29
N LEU A 166 1.92 8.08 -0.63
CA LEU A 166 1.59 8.61 -1.94
C LEU A 166 2.87 8.90 -2.73
N CYS A 167 2.94 8.45 -3.97
CA CYS A 167 4.01 8.82 -4.90
C CYS A 167 3.52 9.98 -5.78
N LYS A 168 4.18 11.14 -5.67
CA LYS A 168 3.77 12.35 -6.41
C LYS A 168 3.64 12.08 -7.91
N ASN A 169 2.54 12.57 -8.51
CA ASN A 169 2.15 12.38 -9.92
C ASN A 169 1.96 10.92 -10.36
N HIS A 170 1.89 9.96 -9.42
CA HIS A 170 1.70 8.55 -9.72
C HIS A 170 0.46 8.01 -9.01
N GLY A 171 0.62 7.49 -7.78
CA GLY A 171 -0.46 6.88 -7.03
C GLY A 171 0.00 6.38 -5.67
N PRO A 172 -0.90 5.71 -4.91
CA PRO A 172 -0.60 5.18 -3.60
C PRO A 172 0.08 3.80 -3.65
N PHE A 173 0.89 3.54 -2.62
CA PHE A 173 1.28 2.21 -2.18
C PHE A 173 0.80 2.01 -0.75
N THR A 174 0.31 0.80 -0.44
CA THR A 174 -0.04 0.38 0.92
C THR A 174 0.53 -1.00 1.19
N TRP A 175 0.70 -1.33 2.45
CA TRP A 175 1.19 -2.63 2.88
C TRP A 175 0.53 -3.09 4.17
N GLY A 176 0.81 -4.31 4.59
CA GLY A 176 0.29 -4.93 5.79
C GLY A 176 1.06 -6.19 6.14
N LYS A 177 0.66 -6.88 7.20
CA LYS A 177 1.28 -8.16 7.63
C LYS A 177 1.06 -9.31 6.65
N ASP A 178 0.07 -9.19 5.76
CA ASP A 178 -0.29 -10.11 4.68
C ASP A 178 -0.96 -9.35 3.51
N ALA A 179 -1.24 -10.04 2.42
CA ALA A 179 -1.85 -9.46 1.22
C ALA A 179 -3.25 -8.88 1.49
N HIS A 180 -4.04 -9.53 2.34
CA HIS A 180 -5.40 -9.06 2.68
C HIS A 180 -5.38 -7.79 3.53
N GLU A 181 -4.47 -7.69 4.50
CA GLU A 181 -4.33 -6.47 5.30
C GLU A 181 -3.80 -5.31 4.45
N ALA A 182 -2.89 -5.57 3.52
CA ALA A 182 -2.43 -4.56 2.57
C ALA A 182 -3.59 -3.98 1.72
N VAL A 183 -4.51 -4.84 1.24
CA VAL A 183 -5.74 -4.40 0.55
C VAL A 183 -6.68 -3.67 1.50
N HIS A 184 -6.85 -4.15 2.73
CA HIS A 184 -7.65 -3.44 3.74
C HIS A 184 -7.15 -1.99 3.92
N ASN A 185 -5.84 -1.82 4.05
CA ASN A 185 -5.22 -0.50 4.17
C ASN A 185 -5.39 0.36 2.92
N ALA A 186 -5.41 -0.23 1.72
CA ALA A 186 -5.72 0.48 0.47
C ALA A 186 -7.16 1.00 0.43
N VAL A 187 -8.13 0.19 0.90
CA VAL A 187 -9.54 0.62 1.02
C VAL A 187 -9.66 1.77 2.03
N VAL A 188 -9.03 1.63 3.19
CA VAL A 188 -9.02 2.69 4.22
C VAL A 188 -8.40 3.96 3.67
N LEU A 189 -7.25 3.87 2.99
CA LEU A 189 -6.56 5.01 2.40
C LEU A 189 -7.46 5.77 1.41
N GLU A 190 -8.13 5.05 0.51
CA GLU A 190 -9.04 5.65 -0.47
C GLU A 190 -10.20 6.39 0.20
N GLU A 191 -10.81 5.79 1.22
CA GLU A 191 -11.92 6.42 1.96
C GLU A 191 -11.47 7.63 2.79
N VAL A 192 -10.32 7.58 3.47
CA VAL A 192 -9.83 8.74 4.22
C VAL A 192 -9.33 9.86 3.30
N ALA A 193 -8.75 9.52 2.14
CA ALA A 193 -8.39 10.49 1.10
C ALA A 193 -9.63 11.28 0.62
N LYS A 194 -10.71 10.57 0.35
CA LYS A 194 -12.01 11.13 -0.04
C LYS A 194 -12.62 12.02 1.05
N MET A 195 -12.59 11.54 2.31
CA MET A 195 -13.07 12.33 3.46
C MET A 195 -12.25 13.61 3.63
N ALA A 196 -10.92 13.51 3.57
CA ALA A 196 -10.01 14.64 3.74
C ALA A 196 -10.22 15.72 2.66
N ALA A 197 -10.35 15.32 1.40
CA ALA A 197 -10.64 16.25 0.31
C ALA A 197 -11.97 16.99 0.53
N ARG A 198 -13.01 16.28 0.98
CA ARG A 198 -14.30 16.88 1.30
C ARG A 198 -14.25 17.81 2.51
N CYS A 199 -13.46 17.47 3.53
CA CYS A 199 -13.25 18.38 4.68
C CYS A 199 -12.65 19.71 4.23
N GLU A 200 -11.64 19.71 3.37
CA GLU A 200 -11.03 20.93 2.81
C GLU A 200 -12.00 21.72 1.91
N MET A 201 -12.87 21.02 1.14
CA MET A 201 -13.91 21.68 0.36
C MET A 201 -14.97 22.35 1.24
N ILE A 202 -15.34 21.76 2.38
CA ILE A 202 -16.34 22.30 3.31
C ILE A 202 -15.75 23.42 4.16
N ASN A 203 -14.52 23.26 4.63
CA ASN A 203 -13.79 24.22 5.45
C ASN A 203 -12.33 24.30 4.97
N PRO A 204 -11.95 25.27 4.12
CA PRO A 204 -10.57 25.41 3.63
C PRO A 204 -9.53 25.64 4.73
N ASP A 205 -9.94 26.11 5.89
CA ASP A 205 -9.07 26.37 7.04
C ASP A 205 -9.03 25.21 8.06
N VAL A 206 -9.60 24.04 7.71
CA VAL A 206 -9.62 22.87 8.60
C VAL A 206 -8.21 22.50 9.05
N LYS A 207 -8.07 22.16 10.33
CA LYS A 207 -6.81 21.70 10.92
C LYS A 207 -6.89 20.22 11.21
N PRO A 208 -5.73 19.52 11.21
CA PRO A 208 -5.67 18.12 11.66
C PRO A 208 -6.30 17.95 13.05
N ALA A 209 -6.83 16.77 13.31
CA ALA A 209 -7.33 16.40 14.63
C ALA A 209 -6.24 16.58 15.70
N PRO A 210 -6.58 17.02 16.93
CA PRO A 210 -5.60 17.13 18.01
C PRO A 210 -4.85 15.81 18.23
N GLN A 211 -3.56 15.89 18.59
CA GLN A 211 -2.70 14.71 18.74
C GLN A 211 -3.26 13.72 19.76
N GLU A 212 -3.82 14.21 20.86
CA GLU A 212 -4.40 13.37 21.92
C GLU A 212 -5.59 12.55 21.40
N LEU A 213 -6.35 13.08 20.45
CA LEU A 213 -7.45 12.37 19.79
C LEU A 213 -6.93 11.31 18.84
N GLN A 214 -5.88 11.64 18.05
CA GLN A 214 -5.24 10.67 17.16
C GLN A 214 -4.66 9.51 17.96
N ASP A 215 -3.90 9.78 19.02
CA ASP A 215 -3.29 8.79 19.93
C ASP A 215 -4.37 7.89 20.55
N LYS A 216 -5.45 8.51 21.08
CA LYS A 216 -6.55 7.75 21.68
C LYS A 216 -7.17 6.76 20.72
N HIS A 217 -7.39 7.16 19.45
CA HIS A 217 -8.01 6.31 18.45
C HIS A 217 -7.05 5.25 17.92
N TYR A 218 -5.81 5.60 17.66
CA TYR A 218 -4.81 4.64 17.19
C TYR A 218 -4.55 3.55 18.23
N TYR A 219 -4.17 3.93 19.45
CA TYR A 219 -3.75 2.97 20.48
C TYR A 219 -4.87 2.12 21.06
N ARG A 220 -6.15 2.52 20.93
CA ARG A 220 -7.25 1.63 21.30
C ARG A 220 -7.35 0.38 20.42
N LYS A 221 -6.78 0.41 19.20
CA LYS A 221 -6.77 -0.72 18.24
C LYS A 221 -5.40 -1.39 18.14
N HIS A 222 -4.30 -0.63 18.25
CA HIS A 222 -2.95 -1.08 17.90
C HIS A 222 -1.98 -1.09 19.09
N GLY A 223 -2.33 -0.50 20.21
CA GLY A 223 -1.47 -0.44 21.41
C GLY A 223 -1.46 -1.74 22.21
N ALA A 224 -0.48 -1.86 23.11
CA ALA A 224 -0.37 -3.00 24.04
C ALA A 224 -1.64 -3.20 24.89
N ASN A 225 -2.40 -2.12 25.14
CA ASN A 225 -3.66 -2.11 25.87
C ASN A 225 -4.88 -1.93 24.95
N ALA A 226 -4.80 -2.41 23.71
CA ALA A 226 -5.91 -2.32 22.75
C ALA A 226 -7.17 -3.01 23.30
N TYR A 227 -8.30 -2.33 23.22
CA TYR A 227 -9.59 -2.80 23.77
C TYR A 227 -10.73 -2.74 22.76
N TYR A 228 -10.46 -2.31 21.53
CA TYR A 228 -11.47 -2.22 20.48
C TYR A 228 -11.77 -3.60 19.89
N GLY A 229 -13.05 -3.87 19.68
CA GLY A 229 -13.54 -5.12 19.10
C GLY A 229 -14.08 -6.11 20.15
N GLN A 230 -14.30 -7.34 19.72
CA GLN A 230 -14.81 -8.40 20.59
C GLN A 230 -13.66 -9.03 21.39
N ILE A 231 -13.92 -9.35 22.66
CA ILE A 231 -12.99 -10.18 23.45
C ILE A 231 -12.87 -11.53 22.72
N LYS A 232 -11.66 -11.92 22.35
CA LYS A 232 -11.40 -13.26 21.80
C LYS A 232 -11.87 -14.28 22.85
N ARG A 233 -12.93 -15.03 22.52
CA ARG A 233 -13.44 -16.14 23.33
C ARG A 233 -12.49 -17.32 23.23
#